data_869a40526c0d7d64c865e6bbc7927652
#
_entry.id   869a40526c0d7d64c865e6bbc7927652
#
_cell.length_a   1.000
_cell.length_b   1.000
_cell.length_c   1.000
_cell.angle_alpha   90.00
_cell.angle_beta   90.00
_cell.angle_gamma   90.00
#
_symmetry.space_group_name_H-M   'P 1'
#
loop_
_entity.id
_entity.type
_entity.pdbx_description
1 polymer ?
#
loop_
_entity_poly.entity_id
_entity_poly.type
_entity_poly.pdbx_seq_one_letter_code
_entity_poly.pdbx_strand_id
1 'polypeptide(L)'
;MAYVSRALRRASPFLFQKRLESTMASLTKDEILILLRPPYTNWSHIIREAEKVVGYPTSFMNLRCLLSDEFANLALYLRKLVGSNHLVMKTAKNVLYGDSKNLQPWGLVILLLSKSVKTPTLNSKAIYEQQRQLAELTEMMRTGHLIHRGIVNVPFAKRSKSTESDIFGNKIAILLGDYLLVTANSMLAGLKNADVLYVVSTALKDLSESEFFGERDEQNMPIPGKPKVVNDDNITFETNCIEANDVLGKSRKEWTARTVFNGVSLLGRGCQASMLLGKQNRETQNFAYQFGCHVGLAWQAAAELQKLTDNKGQFCLTSAPVLYALEGNPDLYKIIEQARNDVKDVDYEDLKFNILKTDAVDKTKMLYEDHAKKAMAYIDNIGQNESVDMIKKLINTF
;
A
#
# COMPACT_ATOMS: atom_id res chain seq x y z
N MET A 1 15.39 31.68 -5.95
CA MET A 1 14.47 30.93 -5.08
C MET A 1 14.69 31.14 -3.58
N ALA A 2 15.91 31.31 -3.09
CA ALA A 2 16.16 31.58 -1.67
C ALA A 2 15.66 32.96 -1.15
N TYR A 3 15.37 33.92 -2.03
CA TYR A 3 14.90 35.27 -1.64
C TYR A 3 13.40 35.31 -1.33
N VAL A 4 12.59 34.44 -1.92
CA VAL A 4 11.14 34.37 -1.72
C VAL A 4 10.78 33.75 -0.36
N SER A 5 11.59 32.78 0.12
CA SER A 5 11.33 32.09 1.39
C SER A 5 11.59 32.97 2.64
N ARG A 6 12.39 34.02 2.54
CA ARG A 6 12.71 34.93 3.66
C ARG A 6 11.71 36.06 3.84
N ALA A 7 11.00 36.46 2.77
CA ALA A 7 9.98 37.55 2.83
C ALA A 7 8.62 37.04 3.41
N LEU A 8 8.35 35.74 3.35
CA LEU A 8 7.06 35.15 3.74
C LEU A 8 6.93 34.90 5.27
N ARG A 9 8.02 34.99 6.05
CA ARG A 9 7.98 34.73 7.50
C ARG A 9 7.55 35.90 8.39
N ARG A 10 7.22 37.10 7.82
CA ARG A 10 6.88 38.30 8.59
C ARG A 10 5.47 38.85 8.36
N ALA A 11 4.61 38.17 7.62
CA ALA A 11 3.21 38.62 7.42
C ALA A 11 2.26 37.96 8.43
N SER A 12 1.27 38.70 8.93
CA SER A 12 0.26 38.14 9.82
C SER A 12 -0.53 37.01 9.12
N PRO A 13 -1.03 35.99 9.86
CA PRO A 13 -1.73 34.85 9.28
C PRO A 13 -2.88 35.25 8.36
N PHE A 14 -3.58 36.32 8.65
CA PHE A 14 -4.73 36.81 7.89
C PHE A 14 -4.35 37.44 6.53
N LEU A 15 -3.24 38.16 6.46
CA LEU A 15 -2.71 38.72 5.20
C LEU A 15 -2.09 37.63 4.34
N PHE A 16 -1.57 36.57 4.98
CA PHE A 16 -1.01 35.40 4.29
C PHE A 16 -2.12 34.59 3.59
N GLN A 17 -3.26 34.36 4.27
CA GLN A 17 -4.40 33.62 3.71
C GLN A 17 -5.05 34.38 2.53
N LYS A 18 -5.27 35.68 2.67
CA LYS A 18 -5.84 36.52 1.58
C LYS A 18 -4.92 36.64 0.36
N ARG A 19 -3.61 36.62 0.56
CA ARG A 19 -2.60 36.61 -0.51
C ARG A 19 -2.49 35.24 -1.18
N LEU A 20 -2.64 34.14 -0.43
CA LEU A 20 -2.73 32.78 -0.97
C LEU A 20 -3.97 32.64 -1.86
N GLU A 21 -5.13 33.07 -1.42
CA GLU A 21 -6.38 33.01 -2.19
C GLU A 21 -6.30 33.82 -3.49
N SER A 22 -5.70 35.02 -3.46
CA SER A 22 -5.51 35.84 -4.67
C SER A 22 -4.45 35.27 -5.61
N THR A 23 -3.43 34.60 -5.09
CA THR A 23 -2.38 33.96 -5.90
C THR A 23 -2.87 32.62 -6.48
N MET A 24 -3.69 31.88 -5.73
CA MET A 24 -4.31 30.65 -6.23
C MET A 24 -5.33 30.89 -7.35
N ALA A 25 -6.04 32.02 -7.30
CA ALA A 25 -6.99 32.41 -8.36
C ALA A 25 -6.33 32.79 -9.69
N SER A 26 -5.02 33.09 -9.71
CA SER A 26 -4.25 33.45 -10.88
C SER A 26 -3.37 32.33 -11.42
N LEU A 27 -3.26 31.19 -10.71
CA LEU A 27 -2.42 30.06 -11.12
C LEU A 27 -3.15 29.17 -12.15
N THR A 28 -2.43 28.77 -13.16
CA THR A 28 -2.89 27.75 -14.10
C THR A 28 -3.00 26.38 -13.41
N LYS A 29 -3.83 25.48 -13.98
CA LYS A 29 -4.04 24.13 -13.46
C LYS A 29 -2.72 23.37 -13.24
N ASP A 30 -1.73 23.60 -14.10
CA ASP A 30 -0.41 22.96 -14.02
C ASP A 30 0.46 23.55 -12.89
N GLU A 31 0.35 24.85 -12.61
CA GLU A 31 1.07 25.50 -11.51
C GLU A 31 0.51 25.08 -10.14
N ILE A 32 -0.82 24.91 -10.03
CA ILE A 32 -1.46 24.35 -8.84
C ILE A 32 -1.00 22.90 -8.58
N LEU A 33 -0.92 22.09 -9.63
CA LEU A 33 -0.43 20.70 -9.55
C LEU A 33 1.06 20.63 -9.12
N ILE A 34 1.88 21.60 -9.53
CA ILE A 34 3.28 21.70 -9.13
C ILE A 34 3.43 22.11 -7.65
N LEU A 35 2.57 22.99 -7.16
CA LEU A 35 2.56 23.43 -5.75
C LEU A 35 2.04 22.35 -4.78
N LEU A 36 1.16 21.47 -5.27
CA LEU A 36 0.62 20.34 -4.51
C LEU A 36 1.57 19.12 -4.49
N ARG A 37 2.65 19.12 -5.29
CA ARG A 37 3.66 18.05 -5.20
C ARG A 37 4.42 18.18 -3.90
N PRO A 38 4.48 17.10 -3.07
CA PRO A 38 5.35 17.10 -1.91
C PRO A 38 6.80 17.39 -2.34
N PRO A 39 7.57 18.11 -1.54
CA PRO A 39 8.96 18.39 -1.88
C PRO A 39 9.67 17.05 -2.16
N TYR A 40 10.41 16.98 -3.26
CA TYR A 40 11.20 15.81 -3.66
C TYR A 40 12.19 15.44 -2.55
N THR A 41 11.73 14.67 -1.59
CA THR A 41 12.61 13.99 -0.66
C THR A 41 13.25 12.84 -1.42
N ASN A 42 14.57 12.74 -1.35
CA ASN A 42 15.33 11.75 -2.10
C ASN A 42 15.06 10.35 -1.49
N TRP A 43 13.93 9.74 -1.87
CA TRP A 43 13.47 8.44 -1.38
C TRP A 43 14.58 7.39 -1.41
N SER A 44 15.32 7.31 -2.52
CA SER A 44 16.44 6.39 -2.66
C SER A 44 17.55 6.64 -1.64
N HIS A 45 17.75 7.89 -1.20
CA HIS A 45 18.73 8.23 -0.17
C HIS A 45 18.26 7.74 1.20
N ILE A 46 16.98 7.96 1.53
CA ILE A 46 16.38 7.53 2.81
C ILE A 46 16.39 6.01 2.93
N ILE A 47 16.05 5.29 1.86
CA ILE A 47 16.15 3.82 1.84
C ILE A 47 17.58 3.36 2.11
N ARG A 48 18.61 3.97 1.49
CA ARG A 48 20.00 3.61 1.75
C ARG A 48 20.46 3.93 3.18
N GLU A 49 19.98 5.02 3.77
CA GLU A 49 20.25 5.31 5.19
C GLU A 49 19.60 4.26 6.09
N ALA A 50 18.35 3.88 5.81
CA ALA A 50 17.63 2.83 6.53
C ALA A 50 18.33 1.46 6.40
N GLU A 51 18.84 1.12 5.21
CA GLU A 51 19.64 -0.08 4.97
C GLU A 51 20.91 -0.12 5.84
N LYS A 52 21.59 1.03 6.01
CA LYS A 52 22.76 1.12 6.88
C LYS A 52 22.40 0.87 8.35
N VAL A 53 21.30 1.44 8.82
CA VAL A 53 20.81 1.23 10.19
C VAL A 53 20.44 -0.24 10.42
N VAL A 54 19.77 -0.85 9.45
CA VAL A 54 19.42 -2.28 9.50
C VAL A 54 20.65 -3.18 9.34
N GLY A 55 21.67 -2.72 8.63
CA GLY A 55 22.88 -3.51 8.31
C GLY A 55 22.60 -4.58 7.24
N TYR A 56 21.56 -4.39 6.44
CA TYR A 56 21.13 -5.33 5.42
C TYR A 56 20.59 -4.60 4.16
N PRO A 57 21.04 -4.97 2.95
CA PRO A 57 20.56 -4.32 1.74
C PRO A 57 19.12 -4.73 1.42
N THR A 58 18.30 -3.81 0.94
CA THR A 58 16.92 -4.07 0.53
C THR A 58 16.81 -4.86 -0.78
N SER A 59 17.94 -5.26 -1.36
CA SER A 59 17.98 -6.10 -2.57
C SER A 59 17.20 -7.40 -2.43
N PHE A 60 17.03 -7.93 -1.21
CA PHE A 60 16.20 -9.11 -0.95
C PHE A 60 14.71 -8.88 -1.21
N MET A 61 14.25 -7.62 -1.22
CA MET A 61 12.87 -7.27 -1.58
C MET A 61 12.65 -7.22 -3.10
N ASN A 62 13.71 -7.33 -3.88
CA ASN A 62 13.64 -7.37 -5.33
C ASN A 62 13.21 -8.75 -5.81
N LEU A 63 12.27 -8.82 -6.75
CA LEU A 63 11.84 -10.08 -7.35
C LEU A 63 13.04 -10.92 -7.85
N ARG A 64 14.10 -10.26 -8.31
CA ARG A 64 15.35 -10.90 -8.72
C ARG A 64 16.02 -11.69 -7.61
N CYS A 65 16.02 -11.18 -6.37
CA CYS A 65 16.59 -11.89 -5.22
C CYS A 65 15.64 -12.94 -4.64
N LEU A 66 14.33 -12.65 -4.67
CA LEU A 66 13.30 -13.58 -4.21
C LEU A 66 13.23 -14.86 -5.06
N LEU A 67 13.65 -14.79 -6.31
CA LEU A 67 13.59 -15.89 -7.27
C LEU A 67 14.97 -16.51 -7.58
N SER A 68 16.05 -15.97 -7.01
CA SER A 68 17.45 -16.42 -7.13
C SER A 68 17.77 -17.30 -8.35
N ASP A 69 17.78 -18.61 -8.19
CA ASP A 69 18.18 -19.57 -9.21
C ASP A 69 17.14 -19.79 -10.33
N GLU A 70 15.85 -19.59 -10.03
CA GLU A 70 14.76 -19.73 -11.01
C GLU A 70 14.58 -18.50 -11.91
N PHE A 71 15.27 -17.39 -11.59
CA PHE A 71 15.16 -16.14 -12.33
C PHE A 71 15.52 -16.29 -13.83
N ALA A 72 16.50 -17.13 -14.16
CA ALA A 72 16.90 -17.35 -15.54
C ALA A 72 15.77 -17.96 -16.39
N ASN A 73 15.06 -18.94 -15.84
CA ASN A 73 13.90 -19.56 -16.48
C ASN A 73 12.73 -18.58 -16.61
N LEU A 74 12.45 -17.84 -15.55
CA LEU A 74 11.42 -16.80 -15.56
C LEU A 74 11.71 -15.72 -16.60
N ALA A 75 12.96 -15.27 -16.70
CA ALA A 75 13.36 -14.28 -17.71
C ALA A 75 13.09 -14.74 -19.15
N LEU A 76 13.26 -16.04 -19.45
CA LEU A 76 12.90 -16.63 -20.74
C LEU A 76 11.39 -16.57 -21.00
N TYR A 77 10.56 -16.83 -20.00
CA TYR A 77 9.10 -16.74 -20.13
C TYR A 77 8.63 -15.30 -20.26
N LEU A 78 9.19 -14.38 -19.47
CA LEU A 78 8.87 -12.96 -19.56
C LEU A 78 9.25 -12.36 -20.93
N ARG A 79 10.34 -12.83 -21.57
CA ARG A 79 10.70 -12.42 -22.94
C ARG A 79 9.61 -12.73 -23.96
N LYS A 80 8.85 -13.81 -23.80
CA LYS A 80 7.73 -14.17 -24.69
C LYS A 80 6.55 -13.19 -24.54
N LEU A 81 6.45 -12.50 -23.39
CA LEU A 81 5.44 -11.48 -23.14
C LEU A 81 5.91 -10.05 -23.49
N VAL A 82 7.18 -9.88 -23.89
CA VAL A 82 7.71 -8.58 -24.32
C VAL A 82 6.94 -8.13 -25.55
N GLY A 83 6.29 -6.95 -25.43
CA GLY A 83 5.41 -6.41 -26.46
C GLY A 83 3.92 -6.69 -26.24
N SER A 84 3.54 -7.56 -25.28
CA SER A 84 2.15 -7.70 -24.85
C SER A 84 1.76 -6.60 -23.86
N ASN A 85 0.48 -6.23 -23.85
CA ASN A 85 -0.09 -5.30 -22.86
C ASN A 85 -0.56 -6.01 -21.59
N HIS A 86 -0.14 -7.27 -21.37
CA HIS A 86 -0.58 -8.05 -20.23
C HIS A 86 -0.21 -7.37 -18.90
N LEU A 87 -1.15 -7.36 -17.96
CA LEU A 87 -1.02 -6.67 -16.67
C LEU A 87 0.16 -7.22 -15.85
N VAL A 88 0.46 -8.53 -15.94
CA VAL A 88 1.64 -9.16 -15.33
C VAL A 88 2.94 -8.53 -15.80
N MET A 89 3.06 -8.12 -17.07
CA MET A 89 4.24 -7.40 -17.55
C MET A 89 4.38 -6.04 -16.92
N LYS A 90 3.26 -5.34 -16.70
CA LYS A 90 3.24 -4.06 -15.98
C LYS A 90 3.62 -4.25 -14.52
N THR A 91 3.07 -5.27 -13.87
CA THR A 91 3.41 -5.63 -12.48
C THR A 91 4.87 -6.08 -12.38
N ALA A 92 5.33 -6.97 -13.26
CA ALA A 92 6.72 -7.41 -13.31
C ALA A 92 7.69 -6.26 -13.58
N LYS A 93 7.36 -5.33 -14.49
CA LYS A 93 8.17 -4.11 -14.71
C LYS A 93 8.21 -3.23 -13.48
N ASN A 94 7.09 -3.05 -12.79
CA ASN A 94 7.05 -2.26 -11.57
C ASN A 94 7.86 -2.91 -10.44
N VAL A 95 7.82 -4.24 -10.33
CA VAL A 95 8.57 -4.99 -9.31
C VAL A 95 10.05 -5.17 -9.67
N LEU A 96 10.39 -5.31 -10.96
CA LEU A 96 11.77 -5.52 -11.43
C LEU A 96 12.55 -4.22 -11.68
N TYR A 97 11.87 -3.21 -12.22
CA TYR A 97 12.49 -1.98 -12.72
C TYR A 97 11.82 -0.72 -12.18
N GLY A 98 10.81 -0.88 -11.30
CA GLY A 98 10.08 0.25 -10.76
C GLY A 98 11.05 1.22 -10.12
N ASP A 99 11.00 2.48 -10.57
CA ASP A 99 11.57 3.57 -9.80
C ASP A 99 11.07 3.41 -8.38
N SER A 100 11.99 3.31 -7.45
CA SER A 100 11.84 2.92 -6.04
C SER A 100 10.75 3.66 -5.24
N LYS A 101 10.05 4.62 -5.85
CA LYS A 101 9.01 5.43 -5.23
C LYS A 101 7.67 4.69 -5.00
N ASN A 102 7.40 3.60 -5.76
CA ASN A 102 6.13 2.87 -5.66
C ASN A 102 6.23 1.56 -4.86
N LEU A 103 7.42 1.12 -4.52
CA LEU A 103 7.63 -0.06 -3.68
C LEU A 103 7.66 0.37 -2.22
N GLN A 104 6.58 0.06 -1.53
CA GLN A 104 6.51 0.17 -0.07
C GLN A 104 7.46 -0.85 0.54
N PRO A 105 8.53 -0.49 1.24
CA PRO A 105 9.53 -1.42 1.75
C PRO A 105 9.07 -2.06 3.07
N TRP A 106 8.08 -2.93 3.04
CA TRP A 106 7.50 -3.53 4.24
C TRP A 106 8.52 -4.33 5.05
N GLY A 107 9.34 -5.14 4.37
CA GLY A 107 10.41 -5.88 5.02
C GLY A 107 11.41 -4.98 5.72
N LEU A 108 11.74 -3.83 5.14
CA LEU A 108 12.60 -2.83 5.77
C LEU A 108 11.96 -2.23 7.03
N VAL A 109 10.66 -1.93 6.98
CA VAL A 109 9.91 -1.45 8.17
C VAL A 109 9.93 -2.49 9.27
N ILE A 110 9.70 -3.78 8.97
CA ILE A 110 9.77 -4.88 9.93
C ILE A 110 11.17 -4.98 10.54
N LEU A 111 12.23 -4.86 9.74
CA LEU A 111 13.62 -4.94 10.23
C LEU A 111 14.01 -3.73 11.08
N LEU A 112 13.62 -2.52 10.71
CA LEU A 112 13.82 -1.33 11.53
C LEU A 112 13.10 -1.46 12.87
N LEU A 113 11.85 -1.93 12.84
CA LEU A 113 11.07 -2.21 14.04
C LEU A 113 11.75 -3.28 14.91
N SER A 114 12.30 -4.34 14.31
CA SER A 114 13.06 -5.37 15.04
C SER A 114 14.23 -4.79 15.82
N LYS A 115 14.88 -3.78 15.26
CA LYS A 115 16.02 -3.07 15.91
C LYS A 115 15.60 -1.96 16.87
N SER A 116 14.33 -1.58 16.90
CA SER A 116 13.83 -0.54 17.81
C SER A 116 13.79 -1.03 19.27
N VAL A 117 13.75 -2.35 19.49
CA VAL A 117 13.72 -2.96 20.82
C VAL A 117 15.04 -3.62 21.19
N LYS A 118 15.35 -3.65 22.49
CA LYS A 118 16.48 -4.42 23.02
C LYS A 118 16.12 -5.90 23.02
N THR A 119 16.87 -6.68 22.24
CA THR A 119 16.76 -8.15 22.25
C THR A 119 17.64 -8.73 23.34
N PRO A 120 17.21 -9.82 24.06
CA PRO A 120 18.06 -10.50 25.04
C PRO A 120 19.41 -10.90 24.44
N THR A 121 20.50 -10.57 25.09
CA THR A 121 21.88 -10.70 24.55
C THR A 121 22.27 -12.15 24.23
N LEU A 122 21.70 -13.13 24.94
CA LEU A 122 22.12 -14.54 24.88
C LEU A 122 21.84 -15.22 23.52
N ASN A 123 20.94 -14.71 22.67
CA ASN A 123 20.59 -15.27 21.36
C ASN A 123 20.25 -14.19 20.31
N SER A 124 20.75 -12.98 20.49
CA SER A 124 20.36 -11.83 19.67
C SER A 124 20.59 -12.04 18.16
N LYS A 125 21.71 -12.69 17.79
CA LYS A 125 22.02 -12.97 16.37
C LYS A 125 21.03 -13.95 15.75
N ALA A 126 20.67 -15.02 16.44
CA ALA A 126 19.72 -16.01 15.93
C ALA A 126 18.30 -15.43 15.82
N ILE A 127 17.89 -14.64 16.80
CA ILE A 127 16.59 -13.93 16.77
C ILE A 127 16.55 -12.97 15.59
N TYR A 128 17.59 -12.17 15.38
CA TYR A 128 17.64 -11.22 14.27
C TYR A 128 17.63 -11.92 12.91
N GLU A 129 18.26 -13.09 12.78
CA GLU A 129 18.19 -13.90 11.57
C GLU A 129 16.76 -14.41 11.30
N GLN A 130 16.03 -14.83 12.33
CA GLN A 130 14.62 -15.20 12.20
C GLN A 130 13.74 -13.99 11.81
N GLN A 131 14.00 -12.81 12.38
CA GLN A 131 13.29 -11.58 12.02
C GLN A 131 13.59 -11.16 10.58
N ARG A 132 14.82 -11.39 10.10
CA ARG A 132 15.19 -11.18 8.70
C ARG A 132 14.42 -12.13 7.77
N GLN A 133 14.37 -13.43 8.09
CA GLN A 133 13.57 -14.40 7.33
C GLN A 133 12.08 -14.02 7.32
N LEU A 134 11.55 -13.52 8.44
CA LEU A 134 10.19 -12.99 8.52
C LEU A 134 9.97 -11.80 7.57
N ALA A 135 10.91 -10.87 7.49
CA ALA A 135 10.83 -9.74 6.57
C ALA A 135 10.85 -10.20 5.10
N GLU A 136 11.72 -11.15 4.76
CA GLU A 136 11.81 -11.74 3.42
C GLU A 136 10.51 -12.45 3.01
N LEU A 137 9.98 -13.34 3.87
CA LEU A 137 8.74 -14.06 3.56
C LEU A 137 7.52 -13.13 3.47
N THR A 138 7.50 -12.05 4.24
CA THR A 138 6.44 -11.02 4.15
C THR A 138 6.44 -10.35 2.78
N GLU A 139 7.61 -10.02 2.24
CA GLU A 139 7.73 -9.45 0.89
C GLU A 139 7.40 -10.48 -0.20
N MET A 140 7.74 -11.76 -0.01
CA MET A 140 7.33 -12.83 -0.93
C MET A 140 5.81 -12.98 -0.97
N MET A 141 5.13 -13.02 0.18
CA MET A 141 3.68 -13.11 0.27
C MET A 141 2.99 -11.94 -0.43
N ARG A 142 3.45 -10.71 -0.13
CA ARG A 142 2.94 -9.50 -0.77
C ARG A 142 3.15 -9.53 -2.28
N THR A 143 4.35 -9.86 -2.73
CA THR A 143 4.70 -9.89 -4.15
C THR A 143 3.90 -10.96 -4.88
N GLY A 144 3.75 -12.16 -4.32
CA GLY A 144 2.94 -13.23 -4.86
C GLY A 144 1.47 -12.82 -5.03
N HIS A 145 0.89 -12.19 -4.00
CA HIS A 145 -0.48 -11.64 -4.07
C HIS A 145 -0.62 -10.58 -5.17
N LEU A 146 0.31 -9.63 -5.27
CA LEU A 146 0.27 -8.60 -6.31
C LEU A 146 0.39 -9.19 -7.73
N ILE A 147 1.14 -10.27 -7.90
CA ILE A 147 1.26 -10.99 -9.17
C ILE A 147 -0.07 -11.68 -9.51
N HIS A 148 -0.72 -12.35 -8.55
CA HIS A 148 -2.04 -12.97 -8.75
C HIS A 148 -3.10 -11.94 -9.15
N ARG A 149 -3.07 -10.74 -8.58
CA ARG A 149 -3.96 -9.64 -9.00
C ARG A 149 -3.71 -9.12 -10.42
N GLY A 150 -2.61 -9.52 -11.04
CA GLY A 150 -2.32 -9.25 -12.45
C GLY A 150 -2.99 -10.20 -13.43
N ILE A 151 -3.75 -11.19 -12.97
CA ILE A 151 -4.53 -12.11 -13.82
C ILE A 151 -5.69 -11.35 -14.44
N VAL A 152 -5.89 -11.54 -15.75
CA VAL A 152 -6.98 -10.90 -16.50
C VAL A 152 -8.01 -11.94 -16.94
N ASN A 153 -9.30 -11.61 -16.89
CA ASN A 153 -10.35 -12.44 -17.41
C ASN A 153 -10.37 -12.39 -18.93
N VAL A 154 -10.17 -13.54 -19.55
CA VAL A 154 -10.14 -13.69 -21.01
C VAL A 154 -11.47 -14.28 -21.48
N PRO A 155 -12.27 -13.54 -22.29
CA PRO A 155 -13.55 -14.04 -22.78
C PRO A 155 -13.38 -15.29 -23.64
N PHE A 156 -14.14 -16.34 -23.35
CA PHE A 156 -14.03 -17.64 -24.02
C PHE A 156 -14.30 -17.57 -25.55
N ALA A 157 -15.12 -16.60 -25.98
CA ALA A 157 -15.59 -16.47 -27.37
C ALA A 157 -14.62 -15.77 -28.34
N LYS A 158 -13.54 -15.16 -27.86
CA LYS A 158 -12.62 -14.36 -28.70
C LYS A 158 -11.20 -14.94 -28.67
N ARG A 159 -10.93 -15.95 -29.49
CA ARG A 159 -9.55 -16.43 -29.72
C ARG A 159 -8.89 -15.54 -30.79
N SER A 160 -7.96 -14.72 -30.35
CA SER A 160 -7.07 -13.88 -31.17
C SER A 160 -5.62 -14.05 -30.70
N LYS A 161 -4.64 -13.60 -31.45
CA LYS A 161 -3.22 -13.61 -31.00
C LYS A 161 -3.01 -12.84 -29.68
N SER A 162 -3.78 -11.79 -29.43
CA SER A 162 -3.76 -11.07 -28.14
C SER A 162 -4.27 -11.96 -27.01
N THR A 163 -5.35 -12.68 -27.23
CA THR A 163 -5.95 -13.62 -26.27
C THR A 163 -4.99 -14.76 -25.88
N GLU A 164 -4.23 -15.30 -26.84
CA GLU A 164 -3.20 -16.31 -26.55
C GLU A 164 -2.08 -15.78 -25.67
N SER A 165 -1.68 -14.53 -25.89
CA SER A 165 -0.69 -13.80 -25.07
C SER A 165 -1.22 -13.61 -23.63
N ASP A 166 -2.49 -13.28 -23.47
CA ASP A 166 -3.14 -13.08 -22.17
C ASP A 166 -3.28 -14.40 -21.40
N ILE A 167 -3.67 -15.48 -22.07
CA ILE A 167 -3.71 -16.85 -21.48
C ILE A 167 -2.31 -17.27 -21.01
N PHE A 168 -1.29 -17.04 -21.81
CA PHE A 168 0.07 -17.35 -21.43
C PHE A 168 0.55 -16.49 -20.26
N GLY A 169 0.21 -15.19 -20.24
CA GLY A 169 0.51 -14.28 -19.16
C GLY A 169 -0.16 -14.70 -17.85
N ASN A 170 -1.43 -15.10 -17.88
CA ASN A 170 -2.16 -15.63 -16.74
C ASN A 170 -1.48 -16.89 -16.17
N LYS A 171 -1.06 -17.81 -17.05
CA LYS A 171 -0.32 -19.02 -16.63
C LYS A 171 0.95 -18.65 -15.86
N ILE A 172 1.72 -17.68 -16.36
CA ILE A 172 2.95 -17.23 -15.68
C ILE A 172 2.61 -16.55 -14.36
N ALA A 173 1.56 -15.73 -14.30
CA ALA A 173 1.12 -15.06 -13.07
C ALA A 173 0.76 -16.08 -11.98
N ILE A 174 -0.03 -17.09 -12.31
CA ILE A 174 -0.44 -18.15 -11.37
C ILE A 174 0.79 -18.87 -10.85
N LEU A 175 1.61 -19.44 -11.75
CA LEU A 175 2.76 -20.26 -11.36
C LEU A 175 3.79 -19.47 -10.53
N LEU A 176 4.03 -18.21 -10.88
CA LEU A 176 4.99 -17.36 -10.16
C LEU A 176 4.47 -16.95 -8.80
N GLY A 177 3.20 -16.54 -8.73
CA GLY A 177 2.57 -16.19 -7.47
C GLY A 177 2.52 -17.37 -6.51
N ASP A 178 2.11 -18.56 -7.00
CA ASP A 178 2.11 -19.81 -6.23
C ASP A 178 3.51 -20.16 -5.72
N TYR A 179 4.54 -20.08 -6.58
CA TYR A 179 5.92 -20.33 -6.17
C TYR A 179 6.36 -19.46 -5.01
N LEU A 180 6.08 -18.14 -5.07
CA LEU A 180 6.42 -17.20 -3.99
C LEU A 180 5.66 -17.51 -2.71
N LEU A 181 4.36 -17.79 -2.80
CA LEU A 181 3.52 -18.09 -1.64
C LEU A 181 3.92 -19.40 -0.97
N VAL A 182 4.18 -20.45 -1.74
CA VAL A 182 4.62 -21.76 -1.20
C VAL A 182 6.02 -21.64 -0.57
N THR A 183 6.93 -20.91 -1.21
CA THR A 183 8.27 -20.67 -0.66
C THR A 183 8.20 -19.89 0.65
N ALA A 184 7.40 -18.82 0.70
CA ALA A 184 7.18 -18.06 1.92
C ALA A 184 6.58 -18.92 3.04
N ASN A 185 5.60 -19.79 2.74
CA ASN A 185 5.02 -20.71 3.72
C ASN A 185 6.04 -21.74 4.22
N SER A 186 6.93 -22.26 3.34
CA SER A 186 8.02 -23.14 3.75
C SER A 186 9.00 -22.45 4.69
N MET A 187 9.38 -21.19 4.39
CA MET A 187 10.23 -20.38 5.27
C MET A 187 9.55 -20.10 6.61
N LEU A 188 8.25 -19.77 6.60
CA LEU A 188 7.44 -19.53 7.80
C LEU A 188 7.41 -20.77 8.70
N ALA A 189 7.18 -21.95 8.15
CA ALA A 189 7.25 -23.20 8.89
C ALA A 189 8.66 -23.47 9.45
N GLY A 190 9.70 -23.08 8.70
CA GLY A 190 11.11 -23.17 9.10
C GLY A 190 11.49 -22.33 10.31
N LEU A 191 10.71 -21.27 10.66
CA LEU A 191 10.91 -20.48 11.87
C LEU A 191 10.59 -21.28 13.15
N LYS A 192 9.87 -22.40 13.06
CA LYS A 192 9.50 -23.32 14.17
C LYS A 192 8.85 -22.60 15.35
N ASN A 193 8.02 -21.60 15.08
CA ASN A 193 7.29 -20.82 16.05
C ASN A 193 5.80 -20.83 15.71
N ALA A 194 4.99 -21.53 16.51
CA ALA A 194 3.57 -21.73 16.24
C ALA A 194 2.77 -20.43 16.32
N ASP A 195 3.12 -19.53 17.24
CA ASP A 195 2.43 -18.24 17.38
C ASP A 195 2.69 -17.33 16.16
N VAL A 196 3.94 -17.28 15.68
CA VAL A 196 4.30 -16.55 14.47
C VAL A 196 3.61 -17.16 13.26
N LEU A 197 3.57 -18.49 13.15
CA LEU A 197 2.86 -19.18 12.07
C LEU A 197 1.38 -18.79 12.06
N TYR A 198 0.71 -18.82 13.22
CA TYR A 198 -0.70 -18.44 13.35
C TYR A 198 -0.95 -16.99 12.91
N VAL A 199 -0.16 -16.05 13.44
CA VAL A 199 -0.31 -14.62 13.17
C VAL A 199 -0.13 -14.31 11.68
N VAL A 200 0.92 -14.85 11.05
CA VAL A 200 1.21 -14.59 9.62
C VAL A 200 0.22 -15.30 8.71
N SER A 201 -0.21 -16.53 9.06
CA SER A 201 -1.23 -17.25 8.29
C SER A 201 -2.58 -16.55 8.31
N THR A 202 -2.93 -15.87 9.42
CA THR A 202 -4.13 -15.01 9.48
C THR A 202 -4.05 -13.90 8.44
N ALA A 203 -2.89 -13.22 8.33
CA ALA A 203 -2.72 -12.16 7.34
C ALA A 203 -2.78 -12.69 5.89
N LEU A 204 -2.27 -13.89 5.64
CA LEU A 204 -2.36 -14.50 4.31
C LEU A 204 -3.81 -14.85 3.95
N LYS A 205 -4.60 -15.31 4.93
CA LYS A 205 -6.05 -15.50 4.78
C LYS A 205 -6.74 -14.19 4.41
N ASP A 206 -6.42 -13.09 5.13
CA ASP A 206 -6.98 -11.77 4.87
C ASP A 206 -6.71 -11.29 3.43
N LEU A 207 -5.49 -11.50 2.92
CA LEU A 207 -5.16 -11.21 1.52
C LEU A 207 -6.06 -11.96 0.53
N SER A 208 -6.36 -13.23 0.80
CA SER A 208 -7.24 -14.02 -0.05
C SER A 208 -8.69 -13.55 0.05
N GLU A 209 -9.16 -13.21 1.25
CA GLU A 209 -10.51 -12.67 1.48
C GLU A 209 -10.72 -11.31 0.82
N SER A 210 -9.65 -10.52 0.63
CA SER A 210 -9.74 -9.22 -0.07
C SER A 210 -10.34 -9.33 -1.47
N GLU A 211 -10.12 -10.45 -2.15
CA GLU A 211 -10.63 -10.68 -3.51
C GLU A 211 -12.12 -11.01 -3.58
N PHE A 212 -12.75 -11.31 -2.43
CA PHE A 212 -14.17 -11.58 -2.29
C PHE A 212 -14.94 -10.48 -1.55
N PHE A 213 -14.23 -9.40 -1.14
CA PHE A 213 -14.81 -8.35 -0.33
C PHE A 213 -15.54 -7.31 -1.19
N GLY A 214 -16.89 -7.28 -1.08
CA GLY A 214 -17.75 -6.36 -1.81
C GLY A 214 -17.93 -6.73 -3.29
N GLU A 215 -18.61 -5.86 -4.02
CA GLU A 215 -18.87 -6.07 -5.45
C GLU A 215 -17.61 -5.84 -6.30
N ARG A 216 -17.56 -6.54 -7.44
CA ARG A 216 -16.49 -6.48 -8.43
C ARG A 216 -17.07 -6.55 -9.84
N ASP A 217 -16.34 -5.98 -10.80
CA ASP A 217 -16.67 -6.10 -12.22
C ASP A 217 -16.24 -7.45 -12.83
N GLU A 218 -16.46 -7.61 -14.14
CA GLU A 218 -16.08 -8.83 -14.88
C GLU A 218 -14.56 -9.07 -14.90
N GLN A 219 -13.73 -8.04 -14.68
CA GLN A 219 -12.27 -8.14 -14.58
C GLN A 219 -11.78 -8.28 -13.13
N ASN A 220 -12.68 -8.55 -12.20
CA ASN A 220 -12.41 -8.65 -10.77
C ASN A 220 -11.89 -7.34 -10.15
N MET A 221 -12.21 -6.18 -10.75
CA MET A 221 -11.87 -4.87 -10.19
C MET A 221 -12.93 -4.46 -9.16
N PRO A 222 -12.53 -3.94 -7.99
CA PRO A 222 -13.48 -3.63 -6.93
C PRO A 222 -14.35 -2.42 -7.29
N ILE A 223 -15.65 -2.55 -7.00
CA ILE A 223 -16.65 -1.50 -7.13
C ILE A 223 -16.97 -0.96 -5.73
N PRO A 224 -17.09 0.36 -5.51
CA PRO A 224 -17.48 0.92 -4.22
C PRO A 224 -18.90 0.53 -3.82
N GLY A 225 -19.15 0.39 -2.54
CA GLY A 225 -20.50 0.22 -2.01
C GLY A 225 -21.35 1.47 -2.27
N LYS A 226 -22.69 1.27 -2.43
CA LYS A 226 -23.62 2.38 -2.57
C LYS A 226 -23.52 3.30 -1.35
N PRO A 227 -23.35 4.63 -1.52
CA PRO A 227 -23.16 5.55 -0.41
C PRO A 227 -24.27 5.48 0.63
N LYS A 228 -23.89 5.41 1.90
CA LYS A 228 -24.80 5.40 3.06
C LYS A 228 -24.43 6.55 3.98
N VAL A 229 -25.42 7.30 4.46
CA VAL A 229 -25.22 8.31 5.50
C VAL A 229 -25.04 7.62 6.85
N VAL A 230 -23.92 7.87 7.53
CA VAL A 230 -23.61 7.24 8.83
C VAL A 230 -22.86 8.19 9.74
N ASN A 231 -23.21 8.12 11.04
CA ASN A 231 -22.60 8.93 12.11
C ASN A 231 -21.66 8.11 13.00
N ASP A 232 -21.19 6.93 12.55
CA ASP A 232 -20.36 6.04 13.37
C ASP A 232 -18.96 5.88 12.72
N ASP A 233 -17.92 6.38 13.42
CA ASP A 233 -16.53 6.36 13.00
C ASP A 233 -15.69 5.25 13.65
N ASN A 234 -16.33 4.31 14.36
CA ASN A 234 -15.59 3.20 14.98
C ASN A 234 -14.93 2.32 13.92
N ILE A 235 -13.60 2.26 13.96
CA ILE A 235 -12.76 1.50 13.03
C ILE A 235 -12.06 0.38 13.79
N THR A 236 -12.11 -0.83 13.26
CA THR A 236 -11.33 -1.97 13.72
C THR A 236 -10.37 -2.44 12.64
N PHE A 237 -9.21 -2.95 13.06
CA PHE A 237 -8.25 -3.65 12.19
C PHE A 237 -8.33 -5.16 12.36
N GLU A 238 -9.15 -5.64 13.29
CA GLU A 238 -9.37 -7.08 13.49
C GLU A 238 -10.32 -7.58 12.40
N THR A 239 -9.77 -8.24 11.41
CA THR A 239 -10.46 -8.69 10.19
C THR A 239 -11.63 -9.63 10.46
N ASN A 240 -11.50 -10.48 11.50
CA ASN A 240 -12.59 -11.39 11.93
C ASN A 240 -13.84 -10.65 12.45
N CYS A 241 -13.74 -9.35 12.74
CA CYS A 241 -14.85 -8.51 13.24
C CYS A 241 -15.43 -7.61 12.14
N ILE A 242 -14.94 -7.72 10.89
CA ILE A 242 -15.37 -6.86 9.79
C ILE A 242 -16.39 -7.63 8.93
N GLU A 243 -17.64 -7.18 8.97
CA GLU A 243 -18.70 -7.68 8.08
C GLU A 243 -18.91 -6.70 6.91
N ALA A 244 -18.97 -7.23 5.67
CA ALA A 244 -19.07 -6.41 4.47
C ALA A 244 -20.32 -5.48 4.51
N ASN A 245 -21.46 -5.98 4.96
CA ASN A 245 -22.70 -5.20 5.02
C ASN A 245 -22.62 -4.00 5.97
N ASP A 246 -21.76 -4.08 7.01
CA ASP A 246 -21.60 -3.04 8.03
C ASP A 246 -20.71 -1.91 7.59
N VAL A 247 -19.83 -2.16 6.61
CA VAL A 247 -18.80 -1.21 6.19
C VAL A 247 -19.01 -0.67 4.78
N LEU A 248 -19.58 -1.46 3.86
CA LEU A 248 -19.79 -1.05 2.46
C LEU A 248 -20.74 0.16 2.34
N GLY A 249 -20.31 1.15 1.58
CA GLY A 249 -21.00 2.43 1.38
C GLY A 249 -20.70 3.47 2.46
N LYS A 250 -19.91 3.13 3.49
CA LYS A 250 -19.43 4.04 4.54
C LYS A 250 -17.97 4.39 4.24
N SER A 251 -17.70 5.57 3.71
CA SER A 251 -16.44 5.93 3.07
C SER A 251 -15.19 5.51 3.84
N ARG A 252 -15.04 5.99 5.09
CA ARG A 252 -13.87 5.69 5.92
C ARG A 252 -13.79 4.21 6.33
N LYS A 253 -14.93 3.60 6.70
CA LYS A 253 -14.97 2.19 7.11
C LYS A 253 -14.68 1.26 5.93
N GLU A 254 -15.30 1.51 4.77
CA GLU A 254 -15.10 0.72 3.57
C GLU A 254 -13.64 0.80 3.10
N TRP A 255 -13.09 2.03 3.03
CA TRP A 255 -11.69 2.21 2.65
C TRP A 255 -10.76 1.48 3.60
N THR A 256 -10.96 1.64 4.91
CA THR A 256 -10.10 0.98 5.92
C THR A 256 -10.19 -0.53 5.81
N ALA A 257 -11.40 -1.10 5.75
CA ALA A 257 -11.58 -2.55 5.63
C ALA A 257 -10.90 -3.10 4.37
N ARG A 258 -11.18 -2.51 3.20
CA ARG A 258 -10.55 -2.93 1.93
C ARG A 258 -9.03 -2.83 1.98
N THR A 259 -8.50 -1.78 2.58
CA THR A 259 -7.04 -1.56 2.67
C THR A 259 -6.40 -2.52 3.66
N VAL A 260 -7.07 -2.82 4.78
CA VAL A 260 -6.59 -3.79 5.76
C VAL A 260 -6.53 -5.18 5.14
N PHE A 261 -7.60 -5.66 4.51
CA PHE A 261 -7.61 -6.94 3.82
C PHE A 261 -6.59 -6.99 2.68
N ASN A 262 -6.42 -5.92 1.92
CA ASN A 262 -5.56 -5.89 0.72
C ASN A 262 -4.07 -5.71 1.04
N GLY A 263 -3.66 -5.95 2.28
CA GLY A 263 -2.25 -6.06 2.66
C GLY A 263 -1.82 -5.38 3.94
N VAL A 264 -2.53 -4.37 4.45
CA VAL A 264 -2.17 -3.71 5.71
C VAL A 264 -2.16 -4.70 6.87
N SER A 265 -3.08 -5.68 6.89
CA SER A 265 -3.05 -6.79 7.85
C SER A 265 -1.71 -7.54 7.80
N LEU A 266 -1.15 -7.80 6.62
CA LEU A 266 0.14 -8.48 6.49
C LEU A 266 1.29 -7.65 7.08
N LEU A 267 1.32 -6.34 6.86
CA LEU A 267 2.33 -5.47 7.48
C LEU A 267 2.17 -5.42 9.01
N GLY A 268 0.94 -5.23 9.50
CA GLY A 268 0.64 -5.20 10.93
C GLY A 268 1.01 -6.51 11.63
N ARG A 269 0.58 -7.64 11.06
CA ARG A 269 0.90 -8.98 11.58
C ARG A 269 2.39 -9.31 11.46
N GLY A 270 3.08 -8.87 10.40
CA GLY A 270 4.54 -8.96 10.25
C GLY A 270 5.28 -8.20 11.36
N CYS A 271 4.84 -6.99 11.68
CA CYS A 271 5.36 -6.20 12.79
C CYS A 271 5.13 -6.91 14.14
N GLN A 272 3.92 -7.43 14.38
CA GLN A 272 3.59 -8.21 15.58
C GLN A 272 4.46 -9.47 15.70
N ALA A 273 4.58 -10.23 14.62
CA ALA A 273 5.37 -11.46 14.57
C ALA A 273 6.86 -11.20 14.82
N SER A 274 7.38 -10.07 14.36
CA SER A 274 8.76 -9.63 14.66
C SER A 274 9.00 -9.45 16.16
N MET A 275 8.02 -8.89 16.88
CA MET A 275 8.07 -8.74 18.34
C MET A 275 7.91 -10.07 19.07
N LEU A 276 7.09 -11.00 18.55
CA LEU A 276 6.99 -12.37 19.04
C LEU A 276 8.33 -13.10 18.96
N LEU A 277 9.02 -13.04 17.81
CA LEU A 277 10.37 -13.60 17.64
C LEU A 277 11.37 -12.94 18.60
N GLY A 278 11.25 -11.63 18.81
CA GLY A 278 12.04 -10.85 19.76
C GLY A 278 11.71 -11.12 21.22
N LYS A 279 10.76 -12.02 21.52
CA LYS A 279 10.28 -12.36 22.89
C LYS A 279 9.82 -11.14 23.69
N GLN A 280 9.25 -10.16 22.99
CA GLN A 280 8.68 -8.98 23.63
C GLN A 280 7.34 -9.32 24.30
N ASN A 281 6.93 -8.51 25.29
CA ASN A 281 5.66 -8.66 25.98
C ASN A 281 4.45 -8.42 25.06
N ARG A 282 3.27 -8.83 25.48
CA ARG A 282 2.03 -8.75 24.71
C ARG A 282 1.63 -7.31 24.36
N GLU A 283 1.93 -6.36 25.22
CA GLU A 283 1.65 -4.95 25.01
C GLU A 283 2.51 -4.39 23.85
N THR A 284 3.82 -4.64 23.88
CA THR A 284 4.74 -4.26 22.78
C THR A 284 4.34 -4.93 21.46
N GLN A 285 3.90 -6.20 21.49
CA GLN A 285 3.39 -6.89 20.30
C GLN A 285 2.14 -6.21 19.73
N ASN A 286 1.23 -5.75 20.61
CA ASN A 286 0.04 -5.01 20.18
C ASN A 286 0.39 -3.64 19.63
N PHE A 287 1.30 -2.89 20.26
CA PHE A 287 1.79 -1.63 19.71
C PHE A 287 2.43 -1.81 18.35
N ALA A 288 3.20 -2.87 18.14
CA ALA A 288 3.80 -3.20 16.85
C ALA A 288 2.74 -3.51 15.77
N TYR A 289 1.68 -4.22 16.13
CA TYR A 289 0.54 -4.47 15.24
C TYR A 289 -0.13 -3.17 14.82
N GLN A 290 -0.52 -2.34 15.78
CA GLN A 290 -1.16 -1.05 15.53
C GLN A 290 -0.25 -0.13 14.71
N PHE A 291 1.03 -0.07 15.05
CA PHE A 291 2.05 0.66 14.28
C PHE A 291 2.05 0.25 12.81
N GLY A 292 2.18 -1.05 12.53
CA GLY A 292 2.23 -1.57 11.16
C GLY A 292 0.94 -1.27 10.38
N CYS A 293 -0.23 -1.41 11.02
CA CYS A 293 -1.51 -1.05 10.42
C CYS A 293 -1.57 0.44 10.07
N HIS A 294 -1.20 1.31 10.98
CA HIS A 294 -1.25 2.76 10.73
C HIS A 294 -0.24 3.23 9.69
N VAL A 295 0.98 2.67 9.65
CA VAL A 295 1.96 2.94 8.57
C VAL A 295 1.40 2.54 7.21
N GLY A 296 0.83 1.33 7.10
CA GLY A 296 0.26 0.85 5.85
C GLY A 296 -0.90 1.69 5.35
N LEU A 297 -1.79 2.12 6.25
CA LEU A 297 -2.92 3.00 5.93
C LEU A 297 -2.46 4.39 5.50
N ALA A 298 -1.52 5.00 6.23
CA ALA A 298 -0.95 6.29 5.86
C ALA A 298 -0.33 6.23 4.45
N TRP A 299 0.45 5.19 4.19
CA TRP A 299 1.10 5.00 2.91
C TRP A 299 0.11 4.82 1.76
N GLN A 300 -0.94 4.03 1.99
CA GLN A 300 -1.98 3.81 0.98
C GLN A 300 -2.72 5.11 0.65
N ALA A 301 -3.12 5.90 1.66
CA ALA A 301 -3.77 7.18 1.46
C ALA A 301 -2.90 8.16 0.65
N ALA A 302 -1.60 8.26 0.98
CA ALA A 302 -0.64 9.09 0.24
C ALA A 302 -0.49 8.63 -1.22
N ALA A 303 -0.38 7.31 -1.46
CA ALA A 303 -0.26 6.74 -2.80
C ALA A 303 -1.52 6.98 -3.66
N GLU A 304 -2.70 6.95 -3.06
CA GLU A 304 -3.97 7.22 -3.74
C GLU A 304 -4.12 8.69 -4.12
N LEU A 305 -3.71 9.61 -3.23
CA LEU A 305 -3.63 11.04 -3.54
C LEU A 305 -2.67 11.30 -4.71
N GLN A 306 -1.50 10.69 -4.70
CA GLN A 306 -0.55 10.83 -5.79
C GLN A 306 -1.13 10.33 -7.11
N LYS A 307 -1.79 9.17 -7.13
CA LYS A 307 -2.42 8.62 -8.34
C LYS A 307 -3.54 9.50 -8.86
N LEU A 308 -4.32 10.11 -8.00
CA LEU A 308 -5.39 11.04 -8.40
C LEU A 308 -4.80 12.30 -9.05
N THR A 309 -3.65 12.80 -8.57
CA THR A 309 -2.99 14.00 -9.09
C THR A 309 -2.18 13.74 -10.36
N ASP A 310 -1.71 12.51 -10.57
CA ASP A 310 -1.02 12.13 -11.80
C ASP A 310 -1.98 12.15 -13.00
N ASN A 311 -1.55 12.77 -14.10
CA ASN A 311 -2.34 12.88 -15.34
C ASN A 311 -2.40 11.56 -16.15
N LYS A 312 -2.17 10.41 -15.52
CA LYS A 312 -2.05 9.12 -16.19
C LYS A 312 -3.29 8.21 -16.05
N GLY A 313 -4.47 8.75 -16.34
CA GLY A 313 -5.62 7.89 -16.60
C GLY A 313 -6.30 7.30 -15.35
N GLN A 314 -6.54 6.01 -15.35
CA GLN A 314 -7.39 5.32 -14.38
C GLN A 314 -6.81 5.27 -12.96
N PHE A 315 -7.66 5.49 -11.97
CA PHE A 315 -7.40 5.32 -10.53
C PHE A 315 -8.39 4.32 -9.92
N CYS A 316 -8.12 3.85 -8.70
CA CYS A 316 -8.98 2.86 -8.06
C CYS A 316 -10.30 3.51 -7.62
N LEU A 317 -11.43 2.93 -8.01
CA LEU A 317 -12.77 3.43 -7.66
C LEU A 317 -13.10 3.29 -6.16
N THR A 318 -12.40 2.41 -5.45
CA THR A 318 -12.52 2.24 -3.99
C THR A 318 -11.43 2.97 -3.21
N SER A 319 -10.73 3.93 -3.83
CA SER A 319 -9.73 4.77 -3.17
C SER A 319 -10.38 5.80 -2.24
N ALA A 320 -9.68 6.26 -1.22
CA ALA A 320 -10.18 7.23 -0.25
C ALA A 320 -10.76 8.49 -0.91
N PRO A 321 -10.08 9.14 -1.89
CA PRO A 321 -10.65 10.31 -2.54
C PRO A 321 -11.99 10.04 -3.23
N VAL A 322 -12.15 8.85 -3.85
CA VAL A 322 -13.41 8.47 -4.50
C VAL A 322 -14.50 8.27 -3.46
N LEU A 323 -14.23 7.46 -2.43
CA LEU A 323 -15.22 7.14 -1.40
C LEU A 323 -15.67 8.39 -0.62
N TYR A 324 -14.77 9.32 -0.30
CA TYR A 324 -15.15 10.59 0.32
C TYR A 324 -15.92 11.51 -0.63
N ALA A 325 -15.62 11.50 -1.92
CA ALA A 325 -16.41 12.26 -2.89
C ALA A 325 -17.83 11.71 -3.01
N LEU A 326 -17.99 10.39 -3.00
CA LEU A 326 -19.30 9.72 -3.00
C LEU A 326 -20.11 9.99 -1.73
N GLU A 327 -19.44 10.13 -0.58
CA GLU A 327 -20.10 10.53 0.66
C GLU A 327 -20.64 11.96 0.58
N GLY A 328 -19.82 12.91 0.05
CA GLY A 328 -20.20 14.31 -0.11
C GLY A 328 -21.21 14.55 -1.24
N ASN A 329 -21.17 13.74 -2.30
CA ASN A 329 -22.06 13.82 -3.45
C ASN A 329 -22.45 12.41 -3.95
N PRO A 330 -23.52 11.81 -3.40
CA PRO A 330 -23.95 10.47 -3.78
C PRO A 330 -24.38 10.32 -5.27
N ASP A 331 -24.69 11.42 -5.95
CA ASP A 331 -25.06 11.37 -7.38
C ASP A 331 -23.90 10.94 -8.28
N LEU A 332 -22.64 11.13 -7.83
CA LEU A 332 -21.46 10.64 -8.53
C LEU A 332 -21.45 9.10 -8.67
N TYR A 333 -22.15 8.41 -7.79
CA TYR A 333 -22.26 6.95 -7.88
C TYR A 333 -22.90 6.49 -9.19
N LYS A 334 -23.77 7.30 -9.80
CA LYS A 334 -24.40 7.00 -11.09
C LYS A 334 -23.38 6.82 -12.22
N ILE A 335 -22.28 7.58 -12.20
CA ILE A 335 -21.19 7.46 -13.19
C ILE A 335 -20.53 6.07 -13.09
N ILE A 336 -20.35 5.59 -11.87
CA ILE A 336 -19.75 4.27 -11.61
C ILE A 336 -20.75 3.14 -11.91
N GLU A 337 -22.01 3.32 -11.55
CA GLU A 337 -23.09 2.35 -11.76
C GLU A 337 -23.35 2.07 -13.25
N GLN A 338 -23.19 3.07 -14.13
CA GLN A 338 -23.31 2.92 -15.57
C GLN A 338 -22.23 2.00 -16.18
N ALA A 339 -21.04 1.96 -15.57
CA ALA A 339 -19.92 1.15 -16.01
C ALA A 339 -19.66 -0.09 -15.11
N ARG A 340 -20.72 -0.59 -14.45
CA ARG A 340 -20.61 -1.67 -13.44
C ARG A 340 -20.05 -2.99 -13.98
N ASN A 341 -20.22 -3.26 -15.27
CA ASN A 341 -19.75 -4.50 -15.88
C ASN A 341 -18.23 -4.45 -16.18
N ASP A 342 -17.70 -3.30 -16.57
CA ASP A 342 -16.26 -3.08 -16.75
C ASP A 342 -15.91 -1.67 -16.28
N VAL A 343 -15.13 -1.56 -15.20
CA VAL A 343 -14.71 -0.26 -14.66
C VAL A 343 -13.87 0.56 -15.62
N LYS A 344 -13.38 -0.04 -16.73
CA LYS A 344 -12.67 0.71 -17.77
C LYS A 344 -13.59 1.65 -18.55
N ASP A 345 -14.90 1.39 -18.53
CA ASP A 345 -15.91 2.19 -19.22
C ASP A 345 -16.33 3.43 -18.39
N VAL A 346 -15.82 3.58 -17.16
CA VAL A 346 -16.03 4.79 -16.34
C VAL A 346 -15.37 5.98 -17.00
N ASP A 347 -16.08 7.09 -17.09
CA ASP A 347 -15.50 8.38 -17.45
C ASP A 347 -14.62 8.92 -16.30
N TYR A 348 -13.35 8.50 -16.29
CA TYR A 348 -12.41 8.89 -15.26
C TYR A 348 -12.05 10.37 -15.25
N GLU A 349 -12.15 11.05 -16.39
CA GLU A 349 -11.89 12.50 -16.47
C GLU A 349 -13.03 13.29 -15.83
N ASP A 350 -14.28 12.94 -16.14
CA ASP A 350 -15.44 13.56 -15.50
C ASP A 350 -15.49 13.24 -14.01
N LEU A 351 -15.26 11.97 -13.63
CA LEU A 351 -15.22 11.57 -12.22
C LEU A 351 -14.13 12.34 -11.47
N LYS A 352 -12.92 12.44 -12.01
CA LYS A 352 -11.81 13.19 -11.42
C LYS A 352 -12.14 14.66 -11.25
N PHE A 353 -12.70 15.28 -12.29
CA PHE A 353 -13.11 16.67 -12.24
C PHE A 353 -14.13 16.94 -11.12
N ASN A 354 -15.09 16.03 -10.96
CA ASN A 354 -16.09 16.14 -9.90
C ASN A 354 -15.51 15.87 -8.50
N ILE A 355 -14.60 14.90 -8.34
CA ILE A 355 -13.88 14.66 -7.08
C ILE A 355 -13.12 15.92 -6.63
N LEU A 356 -12.41 16.57 -7.55
CA LEU A 356 -11.63 17.78 -7.25
C LEU A 356 -12.46 18.99 -6.84
N LYS A 357 -13.77 18.99 -7.08
CA LYS A 357 -14.71 20.02 -6.61
C LYS A 357 -15.21 19.77 -5.19
N THR A 358 -14.98 18.60 -4.63
CA THR A 358 -15.38 18.24 -3.27
C THR A 358 -14.25 18.43 -2.27
N ASP A 359 -14.55 18.25 -0.99
CA ASP A 359 -13.57 18.23 0.11
C ASP A 359 -12.82 16.88 0.24
N ALA A 360 -13.04 15.95 -0.70
CA ALA A 360 -12.52 14.57 -0.64
C ALA A 360 -10.99 14.50 -0.60
N VAL A 361 -10.32 15.40 -1.33
CA VAL A 361 -8.85 15.50 -1.32
C VAL A 361 -8.34 15.91 0.06
N ASP A 362 -8.97 16.91 0.68
CA ASP A 362 -8.57 17.39 2.00
C ASP A 362 -8.89 16.36 3.10
N LYS A 363 -10.05 15.71 3.03
CA LYS A 363 -10.39 14.57 3.90
C LYS A 363 -9.37 13.43 3.77
N THR A 364 -8.90 13.12 2.56
CA THR A 364 -7.87 12.10 2.35
C THR A 364 -6.50 12.52 2.90
N LYS A 365 -6.13 13.80 2.81
CA LYS A 365 -4.92 14.33 3.46
C LYS A 365 -5.01 14.21 4.98
N MET A 366 -6.14 14.61 5.56
CA MET A 366 -6.39 14.47 7.00
C MET A 366 -6.32 13.00 7.44
N LEU A 367 -6.86 12.08 6.64
CA LEU A 367 -6.79 10.64 6.88
C LEU A 367 -5.33 10.15 6.91
N TYR A 368 -4.53 10.55 5.93
CA TYR A 368 -3.10 10.27 5.90
C TYR A 368 -2.38 10.80 7.15
N GLU A 369 -2.59 12.07 7.49
CA GLU A 369 -1.95 12.73 8.63
C GLU A 369 -2.34 12.08 9.96
N ASP A 370 -3.62 11.71 10.14
CA ASP A 370 -4.12 11.00 11.33
C ASP A 370 -3.40 9.66 11.50
N HIS A 371 -3.33 8.86 10.44
CA HIS A 371 -2.65 7.57 10.49
C HIS A 371 -1.13 7.70 10.66
N ALA A 372 -0.48 8.65 10.01
CA ALA A 372 0.96 8.92 10.19
C ALA A 372 1.27 9.34 11.63
N LYS A 373 0.46 10.22 12.22
CA LYS A 373 0.60 10.65 13.62
C LYS A 373 0.41 9.50 14.60
N LYS A 374 -0.60 8.64 14.38
CA LYS A 374 -0.82 7.47 15.23
C LYS A 374 0.32 6.45 15.10
N ALA A 375 0.83 6.22 13.90
CA ALA A 375 2.01 5.36 13.70
C ALA A 375 3.22 5.87 14.49
N MET A 376 3.50 7.17 14.44
CA MET A 376 4.58 7.78 15.23
C MET A 376 4.36 7.64 16.73
N ALA A 377 3.13 7.79 17.22
CA ALA A 377 2.82 7.61 18.63
C ALA A 377 3.02 6.15 19.09
N TYR A 378 2.64 5.17 18.27
CA TYR A 378 2.85 3.76 18.61
C TYR A 378 4.33 3.37 18.61
N ILE A 379 5.14 3.85 17.65
CA ILE A 379 6.57 3.54 17.62
C ILE A 379 7.32 4.16 18.81
N ASP A 380 6.90 5.31 19.31
CA ASP A 380 7.48 5.95 20.50
C ASP A 380 7.28 5.14 21.77
N ASN A 381 6.20 4.34 21.84
CA ASN A 381 5.95 3.41 22.94
C ASN A 381 6.77 2.10 22.82
N ILE A 382 7.32 1.80 21.65
CA ILE A 382 8.12 0.58 21.42
C ILE A 382 9.60 0.81 21.76
N GLY A 383 10.15 1.97 21.39
CA GLY A 383 11.55 2.26 21.63
C GLY A 383 11.94 3.68 21.30
N GLN A 384 13.20 4.03 21.65
CA GLN A 384 13.80 5.33 21.36
C GLN A 384 15.27 5.10 20.97
N ASN A 385 15.53 4.97 19.68
CA ASN A 385 16.88 4.78 19.14
C ASN A 385 16.93 5.20 17.65
N GLU A 386 18.11 5.09 17.04
CA GLU A 386 18.33 5.45 15.63
C GLU A 386 17.34 4.76 14.66
N SER A 387 16.93 3.53 14.93
CA SER A 387 15.95 2.81 14.11
C SER A 387 14.58 3.47 14.17
N VAL A 388 14.15 3.94 15.33
CA VAL A 388 12.91 4.71 15.52
C VAL A 388 12.95 6.03 14.76
N ASP A 389 14.08 6.76 14.87
CA ASP A 389 14.26 8.02 14.15
C ASP A 389 14.20 7.82 12.63
N MET A 390 14.76 6.71 12.15
CA MET A 390 14.73 6.34 10.74
C MET A 390 13.31 5.98 10.29
N ILE A 391 12.53 5.25 11.10
CA ILE A 391 11.11 4.97 10.84
C ILE A 391 10.31 6.27 10.72
N LYS A 392 10.48 7.20 11.66
CA LYS A 392 9.79 8.50 11.62
C LYS A 392 10.17 9.30 10.37
N LYS A 393 11.45 9.25 9.98
CA LYS A 393 11.92 9.87 8.74
C LYS A 393 11.27 9.26 7.51
N LEU A 394 11.12 7.93 7.45
CA LEU A 394 10.40 7.24 6.38
C LEU A 394 8.93 7.66 6.32
N ILE A 395 8.22 7.70 7.46
CA ILE A 395 6.81 8.10 7.53
C ILE A 395 6.62 9.54 7.03
N ASN A 396 7.51 10.46 7.36
CA ASN A 396 7.45 11.86 6.94
C ASN A 396 7.76 12.10 5.45
N THR A 397 8.12 11.06 4.69
CA THR A 397 8.42 11.16 3.25
C THR A 397 7.33 10.65 2.34
N PHE A 398 6.24 10.18 2.89
CA PHE A 398 5.08 9.68 2.13
C PHE A 398 4.33 10.76 1.38
#